data_9135dc0f23be976ba1d2a1fe9d469d2f
#
_entry.id   9135dc0f23be976ba1d2a1fe9d469d2f
#
_cell.length_a   1.000
_cell.length_b   1.000
_cell.length_c   1.000
_cell.angle_alpha   90.00
_cell.angle_beta   90.00
_cell.angle_gamma   90.00
#
_symmetry.space_group_name_H-M   'P 1'
#
loop_
_entity.id
_entity.type
_entity.pdbx_description
1 polymer ?
#
loop_
_entity_poly.entity_id
_entity_poly.type
_entity_poly.pdbx_seq_one_letter_code
_entity_poly.pdbx_strand_id
1 'polypeptide(L)'
;MSTFDGIIREFPQIRIDNFTRNGQPPLACFLSHVHSDHLRGLESFKSPFVYCSAATKELLLRLEKYPHRMNFAKGVLETRKQTYRHLKKLLRPIPLNAPTEVELSPGNAIRVTLFDANHCTGAVMFLIEGQGKAVLYTGDIRSEQWWIDALIRHPCLVPYVKGLKRLDNIYLDTTFASSAEPHKVFPPKADGLAELLEKVAKYPQGTVFYFNAWTFGYEEVWLALSHFLESKIHLDAYRYRLFRSLGEAPGCEPSEIAALVGFQLGNDRHAGCVSSLDTGVRIHSCERGTQCSVFSDGKLPLPYLFPSSFLHCCSDLPRLPEG
;
A
#
# COMPACT_ATOMS: atom_id res chain seq x y z
N MET A 1 -5.20 -3.37 12.53
CA MET A 1 -5.19 -1.93 12.89
C MET A 1 -3.93 -1.64 13.67
N SER A 2 -3.15 -0.64 13.25
CA SER A 2 -1.93 -0.23 13.95
C SER A 2 -2.25 0.24 15.38
N THR A 3 -1.53 -0.28 16.36
CA THR A 3 -1.61 0.14 17.77
C THR A 3 -0.51 1.12 18.14
N PHE A 4 0.38 1.45 17.19
CA PHE A 4 1.50 2.35 17.39
C PHE A 4 1.03 3.78 17.66
N ASP A 5 1.59 4.42 18.68
CA ASP A 5 1.23 5.77 19.11
C ASP A 5 1.88 6.88 18.27
N GLY A 6 2.75 6.52 17.35
CA GLY A 6 3.48 7.45 16.47
C GLY A 6 4.78 8.01 17.07
N ILE A 7 5.14 7.62 18.29
CA ILE A 7 6.28 8.20 19.01
C ILE A 7 7.53 7.34 18.84
N ILE A 8 8.59 7.93 18.30
CA ILE A 8 9.93 7.36 18.26
C ILE A 8 10.70 7.88 19.49
N ARG A 9 10.97 7.01 20.44
CA ARG A 9 11.59 7.41 21.74
C ARG A 9 12.96 8.02 21.57
N GLU A 10 13.75 7.55 20.60
CA GLU A 10 15.08 8.04 20.26
C GLU A 10 15.04 9.43 19.64
N PHE A 11 13.93 9.76 18.95
CA PHE A 11 13.70 11.03 18.25
C PHE A 11 12.32 11.60 18.65
N PRO A 12 12.13 12.08 19.88
CA PRO A 12 10.80 12.49 20.39
C PRO A 12 10.21 13.70 19.66
N GLN A 13 11.01 14.39 18.84
CA GLN A 13 10.61 15.54 18.03
C GLN A 13 9.93 15.15 16.72
N ILE A 14 9.83 13.87 16.39
CA ILE A 14 9.15 13.40 15.18
C ILE A 14 7.93 12.53 15.52
N ARG A 15 7.08 12.31 14.51
CA ARG A 15 5.96 11.36 14.56
C ARG A 15 5.94 10.54 13.28
N ILE A 16 5.55 9.26 13.41
CA ILE A 16 5.37 8.36 12.25
C ILE A 16 3.97 7.73 12.34
N ASP A 17 3.21 7.75 11.24
CA ASP A 17 1.94 7.06 11.02
C ASP A 17 0.81 7.35 12.05
N ASN A 18 1.01 8.36 12.90
CA ASN A 18 -0.03 8.85 13.79
C ASN A 18 0.11 10.38 13.94
N PHE A 19 -0.90 11.10 13.48
CA PHE A 19 -0.89 12.56 13.36
C PHE A 19 -1.89 13.20 14.33
N THR A 20 -2.36 12.45 15.31
CA THR A 20 -3.24 12.97 16.37
C THR A 20 -2.48 13.96 17.25
N ARG A 21 -3.18 14.95 17.76
CA ARG A 21 -2.60 16.03 18.57
C ARG A 21 -2.37 15.60 20.03
N ASN A 22 -1.61 14.54 20.22
CA ASN A 22 -1.26 14.04 21.56
C ASN A 22 0.17 14.46 21.91
N GLY A 23 0.36 15.14 23.05
CA GLY A 23 1.67 15.56 23.54
C GLY A 23 2.25 16.79 22.85
N GLN A 24 3.58 16.91 22.83
CA GLN A 24 4.28 18.03 22.22
C GLN A 24 4.14 17.99 20.68
N PRO A 25 3.96 19.17 20.03
CA PRO A 25 3.93 19.25 18.58
C PRO A 25 5.24 18.73 17.97
N PRO A 26 5.19 17.82 16.98
CA PRO A 26 6.39 17.34 16.31
C PRO A 26 6.98 18.44 15.41
N LEU A 27 8.28 18.36 15.13
CA LEU A 27 8.98 19.21 14.17
C LEU A 27 8.92 18.64 12.76
N ALA A 28 8.81 17.31 12.62
CA ALA A 28 8.61 16.61 11.36
C ALA A 28 7.71 15.39 11.57
N CYS A 29 6.97 15.02 10.53
CA CYS A 29 6.17 13.80 10.50
C CYS A 29 6.56 12.92 9.31
N PHE A 30 6.32 11.61 9.45
CA PHE A 30 6.60 10.62 8.42
C PHE A 30 5.37 9.76 8.19
N LEU A 31 5.13 9.38 6.94
CA LEU A 31 4.03 8.50 6.56
C LEU A 31 4.59 7.32 5.75
N SER A 32 4.43 6.11 6.28
CA SER A 32 4.94 4.90 5.63
C SER A 32 4.11 4.52 4.40
N HIS A 33 2.78 4.53 4.49
CA HIS A 33 1.86 4.17 3.41
C HIS A 33 0.44 4.70 3.66
N VAL A 34 -0.50 4.41 2.73
CA VAL A 34 -1.83 5.04 2.73
C VAL A 34 -2.97 4.21 3.33
N HIS A 35 -2.69 3.12 4.04
CA HIS A 35 -3.75 2.39 4.74
C HIS A 35 -4.37 3.23 5.85
N SER A 36 -5.65 2.99 6.12
CA SER A 36 -6.48 3.92 6.91
C SER A 36 -6.04 4.09 8.35
N ASP A 37 -5.44 3.08 8.94
CA ASP A 37 -4.96 3.07 10.31
C ASP A 37 -3.64 3.85 10.50
N HIS A 38 -2.89 4.11 9.42
CA HIS A 38 -1.71 4.97 9.39
C HIS A 38 -2.02 6.44 9.07
N LEU A 39 -3.28 6.77 8.74
CA LEU A 39 -3.70 8.13 8.39
C LEU A 39 -4.40 8.89 9.53
N ARG A 40 -4.37 8.37 10.75
CA ARG A 40 -5.07 8.97 11.90
C ARG A 40 -4.62 10.40 12.16
N GLY A 41 -5.56 11.35 12.13
CA GLY A 41 -5.31 12.77 12.38
C GLY A 41 -4.91 13.57 11.14
N LEU A 42 -4.59 12.95 9.99
CA LEU A 42 -4.24 13.66 8.77
C LEU A 42 -5.39 14.49 8.18
N GLU A 43 -6.63 14.12 8.45
CA GLU A 43 -7.82 14.83 7.96
C GLU A 43 -7.91 16.29 8.44
N SER A 44 -7.31 16.60 9.60
CA SER A 44 -7.27 17.93 10.19
C SER A 44 -5.86 18.50 10.34
N PHE A 45 -4.86 17.83 9.76
CA PHE A 45 -3.46 18.16 9.92
C PHE A 45 -3.07 19.45 9.18
N LYS A 46 -2.30 20.33 9.83
CA LYS A 46 -1.92 21.65 9.29
C LYS A 46 -0.42 21.92 9.32
N SER A 47 0.32 21.22 10.16
CA SER A 47 1.79 21.35 10.34
C SER A 47 2.30 20.20 11.21
N PRO A 48 3.57 19.86 11.15
CA PRO A 48 4.65 20.32 10.26
C PRO A 48 4.62 19.62 8.89
N PHE A 49 5.75 19.59 8.17
CA PHE A 49 5.89 18.78 6.95
C PHE A 49 5.73 17.28 7.24
N VAL A 50 5.17 16.57 6.27
CA VAL A 50 5.02 15.11 6.28
C VAL A 50 5.88 14.53 5.17
N TYR A 51 6.87 13.74 5.54
CA TYR A 51 7.79 13.09 4.62
C TYR A 51 7.28 11.68 4.29
N CYS A 52 7.34 11.28 3.02
CA CYS A 52 6.83 10.00 2.54
C CYS A 52 7.49 9.64 1.19
N SER A 53 7.16 8.48 0.63
CA SER A 53 7.53 8.17 -0.75
C SER A 53 6.73 9.04 -1.75
N ALA A 54 7.24 9.18 -2.98
CA ALA A 54 6.53 9.88 -4.05
C ALA A 54 5.18 9.22 -4.35
N ALA A 55 5.14 7.89 -4.39
CA ALA A 55 3.91 7.14 -4.63
C ALA A 55 2.88 7.36 -3.51
N THR A 56 3.28 7.29 -2.23
CA THR A 56 2.41 7.59 -1.08
C THR A 56 1.81 9.00 -1.18
N LYS A 57 2.61 10.00 -1.55
CA LYS A 57 2.11 11.38 -1.76
C LYS A 57 1.04 11.43 -2.85
N GLU A 58 1.30 10.83 -4.01
CA GLU A 58 0.38 10.87 -5.15
C GLU A 58 -0.94 10.15 -4.84
N LEU A 59 -0.85 8.98 -4.20
CA LEU A 59 -2.03 8.23 -3.75
C LEU A 59 -2.83 9.02 -2.72
N LEU A 60 -2.18 9.54 -1.68
CA LEU A 60 -2.86 10.25 -0.60
C LEU A 60 -3.61 11.49 -1.09
N LEU A 61 -3.02 12.27 -2.00
CA LEU A 61 -3.67 13.48 -2.54
C LEU A 61 -4.94 13.18 -3.35
N ARG A 62 -5.09 11.95 -3.86
CA ARG A 62 -6.24 11.50 -4.64
C ARG A 62 -7.18 10.58 -3.87
N LEU A 63 -6.75 10.16 -2.68
CA LEU A 63 -7.55 9.27 -1.83
C LEU A 63 -8.84 9.97 -1.40
N GLU A 64 -9.96 9.26 -1.59
CA GLU A 64 -11.29 9.68 -1.20
C GLU A 64 -11.86 8.69 -0.18
N LYS A 65 -12.38 9.20 0.92
CA LYS A 65 -13.10 8.43 1.93
C LYS A 65 -14.49 9.01 2.09
N TYR A 66 -15.43 8.17 2.46
CA TYR A 66 -16.83 8.54 2.64
C TYR A 66 -17.32 8.14 4.04
N PRO A 67 -16.76 8.76 5.12
CA PRO A 67 -17.18 8.44 6.47
C PRO A 67 -18.63 8.86 6.71
N HIS A 68 -19.41 7.98 7.35
CA HIS A 68 -20.73 8.31 7.84
C HIS A 68 -20.62 9.15 9.11
N ARG A 69 -21.34 10.26 9.17
CA ARG A 69 -21.40 11.15 10.34
C ARG A 69 -22.84 11.45 10.68
N MET A 70 -23.19 11.39 11.98
CA MET A 70 -24.48 11.86 12.44
C MET A 70 -24.57 13.37 12.32
N ASN A 71 -25.54 13.85 11.57
CA ASN A 71 -25.93 15.26 11.58
C ASN A 71 -27.00 15.47 12.65
N PHE A 72 -26.58 15.86 13.84
CA PHE A 72 -27.48 16.01 14.99
C PHE A 72 -28.55 17.08 14.76
N ALA A 73 -28.30 18.11 13.95
CA ALA A 73 -29.26 19.14 13.64
C ALA A 73 -30.42 18.64 12.76
N LYS A 74 -30.16 17.62 11.93
CA LYS A 74 -31.14 17.02 11.02
C LYS A 74 -31.63 15.65 11.47
N GLY A 75 -30.98 15.05 12.47
CA GLY A 75 -31.29 13.68 12.93
C GLY A 75 -30.98 12.59 11.91
N VAL A 76 -30.12 12.84 10.94
CA VAL A 76 -29.81 11.90 9.84
C VAL A 76 -28.32 11.54 9.79
N LEU A 77 -28.02 10.34 9.29
CA LEU A 77 -26.67 9.89 9.00
C LEU A 77 -26.26 10.39 7.61
N GLU A 78 -25.33 11.31 7.57
CA GLU A 78 -24.80 11.88 6.31
C GLU A 78 -23.45 11.25 5.96
N THR A 79 -23.25 10.96 4.67
CA THR A 79 -21.93 10.58 4.13
C THR A 79 -21.25 11.82 3.55
N ARG A 80 -20.07 12.13 4.06
CA ARG A 80 -19.28 13.27 3.56
C ARG A 80 -18.01 12.78 2.89
N LYS A 81 -17.76 13.32 1.70
CA LYS A 81 -16.50 13.08 1.01
C LYS A 81 -15.34 13.74 1.78
N GLN A 82 -14.40 12.93 2.22
CA GLN A 82 -13.16 13.34 2.86
C GLN A 82 -12.00 13.16 1.87
N THR A 83 -11.16 14.18 1.73
CA THR A 83 -9.96 14.15 0.88
C THR A 83 -8.77 14.70 1.65
N TYR A 84 -7.56 14.41 1.16
CA TYR A 84 -6.30 14.88 1.74
C TYR A 84 -5.60 15.97 0.89
N ARG A 85 -6.33 16.61 -0.04
CA ARG A 85 -5.78 17.62 -0.96
C ARG A 85 -5.17 18.84 -0.25
N HIS A 86 -5.66 19.17 0.95
CA HIS A 86 -5.12 20.24 1.78
C HIS A 86 -3.65 20.01 2.19
N LEU A 87 -3.18 18.75 2.18
CA LEU A 87 -1.81 18.38 2.50
C LEU A 87 -0.81 18.62 1.35
N LYS A 88 -1.25 19.01 0.15
CA LYS A 88 -0.38 19.16 -1.04
C LYS A 88 0.91 19.95 -0.77
N LYS A 89 0.83 21.02 0.03
CA LYS A 89 1.97 21.86 0.38
C LYS A 89 2.78 21.34 1.57
N LEU A 90 2.27 20.37 2.30
CA LEU A 90 2.92 19.77 3.47
C LEU A 90 3.65 18.47 3.15
N LEU A 91 3.19 17.71 2.15
CA LEU A 91 3.78 16.46 1.74
C LEU A 91 5.11 16.69 1.01
N ARG A 92 6.19 16.11 1.55
CA ARG A 92 7.56 16.17 1.03
C ARG A 92 8.02 14.78 0.64
N PRO A 93 8.07 14.46 -0.67
CA PRO A 93 8.58 13.17 -1.09
C PRO A 93 10.08 13.09 -0.86
N ILE A 94 10.54 11.94 -0.36
CA ILE A 94 11.93 11.56 -0.22
C ILE A 94 12.21 10.39 -1.19
N PRO A 95 13.35 10.36 -1.87
CA PRO A 95 13.71 9.28 -2.77
C PRO A 95 13.91 7.96 -2.00
N LEU A 96 13.59 6.84 -2.66
CA LEU A 96 13.91 5.51 -2.14
C LEU A 96 15.43 5.27 -2.20
N ASN A 97 15.92 4.47 -1.26
CA ASN A 97 17.29 3.95 -1.25
C ASN A 97 18.41 5.03 -1.19
N ALA A 98 18.06 6.28 -0.97
CA ALA A 98 18.99 7.39 -0.88
C ALA A 98 18.86 8.13 0.46
N PRO A 99 19.95 8.27 1.24
CA PRO A 99 19.96 9.04 2.47
C PRO A 99 19.60 10.51 2.18
N THR A 100 18.60 11.02 2.89
CA THR A 100 18.12 12.41 2.77
C THR A 100 18.22 13.09 4.13
N GLU A 101 18.82 14.27 4.15
CA GLU A 101 18.88 15.08 5.36
C GLU A 101 17.58 15.86 5.55
N VAL A 102 17.03 15.76 6.75
CA VAL A 102 15.80 16.47 7.18
C VAL A 102 16.17 17.38 8.34
N GLU A 103 16.16 18.68 8.09
CA GLU A 103 16.35 19.68 9.13
C GLU A 103 15.07 19.79 9.97
N LEU A 104 15.18 19.51 11.28
CA LEU A 104 14.10 19.64 12.25
C LEU A 104 14.01 21.07 12.81
N SER A 105 15.16 21.70 13.06
CA SER A 105 15.34 23.07 13.49
C SER A 105 16.76 23.53 13.16
N PRO A 106 17.09 24.83 13.18
CA PRO A 106 18.44 25.30 12.88
C PRO A 106 19.53 24.54 13.64
N GLY A 107 20.42 23.88 12.90
CA GLY A 107 21.52 23.10 13.47
C GLY A 107 21.11 21.73 14.05
N ASN A 108 19.86 21.33 13.91
CA ASN A 108 19.35 20.01 14.32
C ASN A 108 18.74 19.28 13.12
N ALA A 109 19.48 18.35 12.57
CA ALA A 109 19.06 17.55 11.43
C ALA A 109 19.13 16.05 11.75
N ILE A 110 18.30 15.30 11.06
CA ILE A 110 18.34 13.83 11.01
C ILE A 110 18.53 13.38 9.58
N ARG A 111 19.12 12.23 9.39
CA ARG A 111 19.25 11.58 8.09
C ARG A 111 18.22 10.44 8.00
N VAL A 112 17.44 10.45 6.95
CA VAL A 112 16.35 9.48 6.72
C VAL A 112 16.57 8.77 5.40
N THR A 113 16.53 7.44 5.42
CA THR A 113 16.58 6.61 4.21
C THR A 113 15.31 5.76 4.14
N LEU A 114 14.64 5.80 2.99
CA LEU A 114 13.46 5.00 2.72
C LEU A 114 13.84 3.70 2.02
N PHE A 115 13.27 2.59 2.47
CA PHE A 115 13.36 1.29 1.79
C PHE A 115 11.95 0.80 1.47
N ASP A 116 11.82 0.06 0.37
CA ASP A 116 10.57 -0.61 0.06
C ASP A 116 10.18 -1.60 1.16
N ALA A 117 8.92 -1.55 1.58
CA ALA A 117 8.37 -2.42 2.64
C ALA A 117 7.78 -3.74 2.11
N ASN A 118 7.73 -3.94 0.80
CA ASN A 118 7.10 -5.10 0.16
C ASN A 118 5.65 -5.37 0.60
N HIS A 119 4.93 -4.31 0.99
CA HIS A 119 3.58 -4.42 1.55
C HIS A 119 2.49 -4.00 0.56
N CYS A 120 2.53 -2.76 0.08
CA CYS A 120 1.65 -2.24 -0.96
C CYS A 120 2.36 -1.11 -1.72
N THR A 121 1.77 -0.69 -2.84
CA THR A 121 2.34 0.38 -3.67
C THR A 121 2.65 1.62 -2.84
N GLY A 122 3.93 2.03 -2.83
CA GLY A 122 4.44 3.21 -2.12
C GLY A 122 4.76 2.99 -0.65
N ALA A 123 4.51 1.80 -0.08
CA ALA A 123 4.85 1.49 1.31
C ALA A 123 6.36 1.46 1.53
N VAL A 124 6.80 2.09 2.62
CA VAL A 124 8.21 2.23 2.94
C VAL A 124 8.52 2.01 4.42
N MET A 125 9.73 1.53 4.66
CA MET A 125 10.41 1.56 5.96
C MET A 125 11.27 2.80 6.06
N PHE A 126 11.57 3.24 7.29
CA PHE A 126 12.45 4.37 7.56
C PHE A 126 13.66 3.96 8.41
N LEU A 127 14.88 4.12 7.88
CA LEU A 127 16.09 4.19 8.68
C LEU A 127 16.32 5.65 9.06
N ILE A 128 16.29 5.95 10.34
CA ILE A 128 16.45 7.31 10.87
C ILE A 128 17.73 7.35 11.69
N GLU A 129 18.65 8.23 11.31
CA GLU A 129 19.96 8.40 11.94
C GLU A 129 20.15 9.87 12.34
N GLY A 130 20.68 10.12 13.52
CA GLY A 130 20.99 11.47 13.98
C GLY A 130 21.35 11.50 15.46
N GLN A 131 22.06 12.52 15.89
CA GLN A 131 22.42 12.72 17.31
C GLN A 131 23.10 11.50 17.96
N GLY A 132 23.87 10.74 17.18
CA GLY A 132 24.53 9.51 17.64
C GLY A 132 23.60 8.31 17.80
N LYS A 133 22.35 8.38 17.37
CA LYS A 133 21.34 7.31 17.43
C LYS A 133 20.93 6.85 16.04
N ALA A 134 20.44 5.62 15.96
CA ALA A 134 19.87 5.04 14.75
C ALA A 134 18.71 4.12 15.08
N VAL A 135 17.59 4.27 14.37
CA VAL A 135 16.41 3.40 14.50
C VAL A 135 15.91 2.95 13.13
N LEU A 136 15.35 1.76 13.08
CA LEU A 136 14.62 1.24 11.93
C LEU A 136 13.14 1.14 12.29
N TYR A 137 12.30 1.85 11.55
CA TYR A 137 10.84 1.74 11.61
C TYR A 137 10.35 1.00 10.38
N THR A 138 9.69 -0.14 10.57
CA THR A 138 9.29 -0.97 9.43
C THR A 138 7.97 -0.54 8.79
N GLY A 139 7.09 0.14 9.53
CA GLY A 139 5.69 0.21 9.13
C GLY A 139 5.14 -1.21 8.97
N ASP A 140 4.16 -1.37 8.10
CA ASP A 140 3.67 -2.69 7.71
C ASP A 140 4.58 -3.28 6.64
N ILE A 141 5.03 -4.53 6.85
CA ILE A 141 5.95 -5.22 5.95
C ILE A 141 5.43 -6.59 5.51
N ARG A 142 5.82 -6.99 4.33
CA ARG A 142 5.76 -8.40 3.92
C ARG A 142 7.17 -8.96 3.89
N SER A 143 7.57 -9.64 4.96
CA SER A 143 8.91 -10.22 5.09
C SER A 143 8.99 -11.53 4.29
N GLU A 144 9.74 -11.50 3.19
CA GLU A 144 10.07 -12.64 2.35
C GLU A 144 11.58 -12.80 2.23
N GLN A 145 12.06 -14.04 2.02
CA GLN A 145 13.50 -14.32 2.02
C GLN A 145 14.26 -13.48 0.97
N TRP A 146 13.77 -13.43 -0.27
CA TRP A 146 14.38 -12.65 -1.35
C TRP A 146 14.47 -11.17 -1.02
N TRP A 147 13.46 -10.63 -0.35
CA TRP A 147 13.39 -9.23 0.05
C TRP A 147 14.38 -8.94 1.19
N ILE A 148 14.48 -9.83 2.20
CA ILE A 148 15.49 -9.73 3.26
C ILE A 148 16.89 -9.80 2.65
N ASP A 149 17.13 -10.74 1.71
CA ASP A 149 18.42 -10.90 1.04
C ASP A 149 18.82 -9.64 0.25
N ALA A 150 17.87 -8.91 -0.31
CA ALA A 150 18.11 -7.63 -0.95
C ALA A 150 18.45 -6.53 0.09
N LEU A 151 17.69 -6.45 1.19
CA LEU A 151 17.90 -5.47 2.25
C LEU A 151 19.27 -5.60 2.91
N ILE A 152 19.71 -6.81 3.28
CA ILE A 152 20.99 -7.02 3.98
C ILE A 152 22.20 -6.67 3.11
N ARG A 153 22.03 -6.60 1.79
CA ARG A 153 23.06 -6.16 0.81
C ARG A 153 22.98 -4.69 0.48
N HIS A 154 21.94 -3.99 0.97
CA HIS A 154 21.78 -2.58 0.67
C HIS A 154 22.89 -1.73 1.33
N PRO A 155 23.58 -0.83 0.59
CA PRO A 155 24.74 -0.09 1.10
C PRO A 155 24.49 0.64 2.42
N CYS A 156 23.29 1.22 2.61
CA CYS A 156 22.92 1.93 3.85
C CYS A 156 22.71 0.97 5.04
N LEU A 157 22.37 -0.30 4.81
CA LEU A 157 22.11 -1.29 5.87
C LEU A 157 23.33 -2.19 6.14
N VAL A 158 24.22 -2.38 5.16
CA VAL A 158 25.45 -3.19 5.33
C VAL A 158 26.24 -2.83 6.58
N PRO A 159 26.46 -1.54 6.96
CA PRO A 159 27.18 -1.23 8.19
C PRO A 159 26.54 -1.79 9.46
N TYR A 160 25.21 -1.85 9.51
CA TYR A 160 24.45 -2.42 10.63
C TYR A 160 24.48 -3.94 10.61
N VAL A 161 24.29 -4.55 9.46
CA VAL A 161 24.34 -6.02 9.27
C VAL A 161 25.72 -6.58 9.61
N LYS A 162 26.79 -5.84 9.28
CA LYS A 162 28.19 -6.24 9.57
C LYS A 162 28.67 -5.84 10.97
N GLY A 163 27.82 -5.24 11.79
CA GLY A 163 28.18 -4.82 13.15
C GLY A 163 29.12 -3.61 13.23
N LEU A 164 29.33 -2.89 12.12
CA LEU A 164 30.13 -1.64 12.10
C LEU A 164 29.36 -0.46 12.72
N LYS A 165 28.03 -0.52 12.64
CA LYS A 165 27.11 0.39 13.30
C LYS A 165 26.07 -0.42 14.07
N ARG A 166 25.43 0.20 15.04
CA ARG A 166 24.36 -0.43 15.83
C ARG A 166 23.07 0.36 15.68
N LEU A 167 21.94 -0.36 15.56
CA LEU A 167 20.61 0.23 15.76
C LEU A 167 20.33 0.31 17.25
N ASP A 168 19.84 1.44 17.72
CA ASP A 168 19.37 1.60 19.10
C ASP A 168 18.06 0.87 19.30
N ASN A 169 17.18 0.89 18.28
CA ASN A 169 15.91 0.20 18.33
C ASN A 169 15.39 -0.18 16.92
N ILE A 170 14.49 -1.18 16.89
CA ILE A 170 13.69 -1.57 15.72
C ILE A 170 12.21 -1.51 16.12
N TYR A 171 11.46 -0.66 15.46
CA TYR A 171 10.00 -0.61 15.55
C TYR A 171 9.44 -1.55 14.48
N LEU A 172 9.09 -2.76 14.91
CA LEU A 172 8.76 -3.88 14.03
C LEU A 172 7.25 -4.07 13.90
N ASP A 173 6.78 -4.36 12.67
CA ASP A 173 5.44 -4.90 12.45
C ASP A 173 5.27 -6.25 13.14
N THR A 174 4.34 -6.31 14.07
CA THR A 174 4.02 -7.51 14.84
C THR A 174 2.59 -7.98 14.63
N THR A 175 1.97 -7.61 13.52
CA THR A 175 0.56 -7.92 13.20
C THR A 175 0.26 -9.42 13.31
N PHE A 176 1.20 -10.26 12.89
CA PHE A 176 1.07 -11.71 12.93
C PHE A 176 1.90 -12.38 14.03
N ALA A 177 2.49 -11.63 14.95
CA ALA A 177 3.19 -12.17 16.10
C ALA A 177 2.18 -12.63 17.16
N SER A 178 1.76 -13.90 17.08
CA SER A 178 0.85 -14.51 18.04
C SER A 178 1.59 -15.45 18.98
N SER A 179 1.38 -15.32 20.27
CA SER A 179 1.87 -16.28 21.27
C SER A 179 1.21 -17.66 21.15
N ALA A 180 0.02 -17.74 20.57
CA ALA A 180 -0.68 -19.01 20.33
C ALA A 180 -0.10 -19.81 19.17
N GLU A 181 0.53 -19.14 18.18
CA GLU A 181 1.13 -19.77 17.01
C GLU A 181 2.54 -19.19 16.74
N PRO A 182 3.50 -19.34 17.66
CA PRO A 182 4.80 -18.64 17.57
C PRO A 182 5.68 -19.16 16.42
N HIS A 183 5.36 -20.30 15.85
CA HIS A 183 6.11 -20.93 14.76
C HIS A 183 5.33 -20.98 13.44
N LYS A 184 4.27 -20.20 13.31
CA LYS A 184 3.50 -20.13 12.07
C LYS A 184 4.36 -19.57 10.94
N VAL A 185 4.56 -20.38 9.92
CA VAL A 185 5.26 -20.01 8.71
C VAL A 185 4.22 -19.56 7.67
N PHE A 186 4.42 -18.38 7.10
CA PHE A 186 3.62 -17.91 5.97
C PHE A 186 4.29 -18.33 4.66
N PRO A 187 3.55 -18.94 3.72
CA PRO A 187 4.10 -19.27 2.42
C PRO A 187 4.50 -18.00 1.66
N PRO A 188 5.48 -18.07 0.75
CA PRO A 188 5.81 -16.98 -0.16
C PRO A 188 4.58 -16.53 -0.95
N LYS A 189 4.51 -15.24 -1.31
CA LYS A 189 3.45 -14.70 -2.20
C LYS A 189 3.35 -15.52 -3.51
N ALA A 190 4.50 -15.92 -4.07
CA ALA A 190 4.57 -16.69 -5.30
C ALA A 190 3.79 -18.00 -5.22
N ASP A 191 3.85 -18.71 -4.09
CA ASP A 191 3.13 -19.97 -3.89
C ASP A 191 1.61 -19.72 -3.86
N GLY A 192 1.18 -18.66 -3.16
CA GLY A 192 -0.21 -18.26 -3.13
C GLY A 192 -0.76 -17.82 -4.51
N LEU A 193 0.08 -17.12 -5.30
CA LEU A 193 -0.27 -16.77 -6.68
C LEU A 193 -0.38 -18.01 -7.56
N ALA A 194 0.57 -18.96 -7.47
CA ALA A 194 0.53 -20.21 -8.22
C ALA A 194 -0.76 -21.01 -7.91
N GLU A 195 -1.09 -21.15 -6.63
CA GLU A 195 -2.32 -21.83 -6.21
C GLU A 195 -3.59 -21.12 -6.73
N LEU A 196 -3.61 -19.78 -6.72
CA LEU A 196 -4.70 -19.02 -7.31
C LEU A 196 -4.87 -19.34 -8.80
N LEU A 197 -3.78 -19.30 -9.55
CA LEU A 197 -3.81 -19.57 -11.00
C LEU A 197 -4.25 -21.00 -11.30
N GLU A 198 -3.80 -21.99 -10.52
CA GLU A 198 -4.28 -23.37 -10.62
C GLU A 198 -5.79 -23.51 -10.37
N LYS A 199 -6.32 -22.76 -9.39
CA LYS A 199 -7.77 -22.73 -9.11
C LYS A 199 -8.54 -22.07 -10.25
N VAL A 200 -8.05 -20.96 -10.77
CA VAL A 200 -8.64 -20.25 -11.90
C VAL A 200 -8.63 -21.10 -13.18
N ALA A 201 -7.57 -21.89 -13.39
CA ALA A 201 -7.45 -22.82 -14.52
C ALA A 201 -8.54 -23.90 -14.58
N LYS A 202 -9.16 -24.24 -13.46
CA LYS A 202 -10.24 -25.26 -13.38
C LYS A 202 -11.58 -24.76 -13.94
N TYR A 203 -11.74 -23.46 -14.15
CA TYR A 203 -12.98 -22.90 -14.70
C TYR A 203 -12.97 -22.95 -16.22
N PRO A 204 -14.17 -23.07 -16.84
CA PRO A 204 -14.30 -23.05 -18.29
C PRO A 204 -13.66 -21.84 -18.95
N GLN A 205 -13.17 -22.03 -20.17
CA GLN A 205 -12.67 -20.92 -20.99
C GLN A 205 -13.81 -19.89 -21.20
N GLY A 206 -13.50 -18.61 -21.01
CA GLY A 206 -14.50 -17.53 -21.09
C GLY A 206 -15.17 -17.18 -19.77
N THR A 207 -14.91 -17.90 -18.68
CA THR A 207 -15.40 -17.51 -17.36
C THR A 207 -14.93 -16.11 -17.00
N VAL A 208 -15.86 -15.28 -16.52
CA VAL A 208 -15.59 -13.94 -16.00
C VAL A 208 -15.42 -14.03 -14.48
N PHE A 209 -14.38 -13.40 -13.96
CA PHE A 209 -14.05 -13.42 -12.53
C PHE A 209 -14.24 -12.05 -11.90
N TYR A 210 -14.75 -12.04 -10.69
CA TYR A 210 -14.79 -10.85 -9.85
C TYR A 210 -13.81 -10.99 -8.70
N PHE A 211 -12.81 -10.12 -8.68
CA PHE A 211 -11.81 -10.06 -7.64
C PHE A 211 -12.10 -8.88 -6.71
N ASN A 212 -12.68 -9.16 -5.54
CA ASN A 212 -12.97 -8.14 -4.53
C ASN A 212 -11.73 -7.85 -3.70
N ALA A 213 -10.87 -6.97 -4.18
CA ALA A 213 -9.65 -6.57 -3.51
C ALA A 213 -9.80 -5.21 -2.83
N TRP A 214 -9.01 -5.01 -1.78
CA TRP A 214 -8.73 -3.68 -1.24
C TRP A 214 -8.02 -2.84 -2.31
N THR A 215 -8.03 -1.53 -2.15
CA THR A 215 -7.47 -0.62 -3.16
C THR A 215 -5.95 -0.83 -3.38
N PHE A 216 -5.20 -1.22 -2.34
CA PHE A 216 -3.73 -1.35 -2.37
C PHE A 216 -3.27 -2.66 -1.76
N GLY A 217 -2.19 -3.24 -2.32
CA GLY A 217 -1.53 -4.44 -1.85
C GLY A 217 -1.90 -5.73 -2.60
N TYR A 218 -2.71 -5.62 -3.67
CA TYR A 218 -3.08 -6.76 -4.53
C TYR A 218 -2.66 -6.59 -5.98
N GLU A 219 -1.75 -5.68 -6.24
CA GLU A 219 -1.28 -5.32 -7.58
C GLU A 219 -0.64 -6.52 -8.28
N GLU A 220 0.16 -7.31 -7.55
CA GLU A 220 0.78 -8.53 -8.09
C GLU A 220 -0.27 -9.58 -8.50
N VAL A 221 -1.39 -9.68 -7.78
CA VAL A 221 -2.49 -10.58 -8.15
C VAL A 221 -3.12 -10.15 -9.48
N TRP A 222 -3.31 -8.85 -9.68
CA TRP A 222 -3.82 -8.35 -10.95
C TRP A 222 -2.86 -8.64 -12.11
N LEU A 223 -1.55 -8.43 -11.89
CA LEU A 223 -0.53 -8.75 -12.89
C LEU A 223 -0.54 -10.24 -13.26
N ALA A 224 -0.54 -11.12 -12.25
CA ALA A 224 -0.55 -12.57 -12.45
C ALA A 224 -1.81 -13.04 -13.18
N LEU A 225 -3.01 -12.59 -12.75
CA LEU A 225 -4.28 -12.95 -13.40
C LEU A 225 -4.37 -12.40 -14.81
N SER A 226 -3.95 -11.15 -15.04
CA SER A 226 -3.98 -10.53 -16.36
C SER A 226 -3.10 -11.29 -17.34
N HIS A 227 -1.91 -11.68 -16.92
CA HIS A 227 -0.98 -12.46 -17.75
C HIS A 227 -1.52 -13.86 -18.03
N PHE A 228 -2.00 -14.57 -16.97
CA PHE A 228 -2.50 -15.93 -17.09
C PHE A 228 -3.76 -16.06 -17.97
N LEU A 229 -4.68 -15.11 -17.84
CA LEU A 229 -5.95 -15.12 -18.59
C LEU A 229 -5.88 -14.34 -19.90
N GLU A 230 -4.72 -13.78 -20.25
CA GLU A 230 -4.51 -12.91 -21.42
C GLU A 230 -5.61 -11.82 -21.52
N SER A 231 -5.97 -11.26 -20.36
CA SER A 231 -7.08 -10.31 -20.25
C SER A 231 -6.69 -9.14 -19.36
N LYS A 232 -7.17 -7.96 -19.72
CA LYS A 232 -7.02 -6.79 -18.84
C LYS A 232 -7.90 -6.94 -17.60
N ILE A 233 -7.58 -6.16 -16.58
CA ILE A 233 -8.35 -6.04 -15.34
C ILE A 233 -9.22 -4.79 -15.42
N HIS A 234 -10.54 -4.94 -15.34
CA HIS A 234 -11.44 -3.81 -15.24
C HIS A 234 -11.40 -3.22 -13.83
N LEU A 235 -11.05 -1.95 -13.75
CA LEU A 235 -11.18 -1.12 -12.54
C LEU A 235 -12.26 -0.06 -12.77
N ASP A 236 -12.98 0.31 -11.71
CA ASP A 236 -13.83 1.50 -11.78
C ASP A 236 -13.02 2.77 -12.10
N ALA A 237 -13.71 3.81 -12.56
CA ALA A 237 -13.07 5.04 -13.02
C ALA A 237 -12.23 5.74 -11.94
N TYR A 238 -12.60 5.59 -10.65
CA TYR A 238 -11.84 6.17 -9.55
C TYR A 238 -10.52 5.43 -9.35
N ARG A 239 -10.56 4.10 -9.20
CA ARG A 239 -9.36 3.26 -9.02
C ARG A 239 -8.43 3.37 -10.22
N TYR A 240 -8.97 3.32 -11.44
CA TYR A 240 -8.16 3.48 -12.66
C TYR A 240 -7.41 4.82 -12.68
N ARG A 241 -8.09 5.95 -12.37
CA ARG A 241 -7.42 7.26 -12.31
C ARG A 241 -6.36 7.33 -11.22
N LEU A 242 -6.60 6.65 -10.09
CA LEU A 242 -5.66 6.61 -8.97
C LEU A 242 -4.33 5.94 -9.38
N PHE A 243 -4.39 4.73 -9.95
CA PHE A 243 -3.19 4.04 -10.41
C PHE A 243 -2.53 4.74 -11.60
N ARG A 244 -3.31 5.24 -12.54
CA ARG A 244 -2.78 5.99 -13.67
C ARG A 244 -1.94 7.20 -13.25
N SER A 245 -2.35 7.88 -12.19
CA SER A 245 -1.61 9.04 -11.69
C SER A 245 -0.21 8.71 -11.17
N LEU A 246 0.03 7.46 -10.76
CA LEU A 246 1.35 7.01 -10.35
C LEU A 246 2.32 6.91 -11.54
N GLY A 247 1.83 6.44 -12.69
CA GLY A 247 2.63 6.38 -13.92
C GLY A 247 2.98 7.74 -14.52
N GLU A 248 2.27 8.81 -14.12
CA GLU A 248 2.49 10.17 -14.58
C GLU A 248 3.34 11.01 -13.59
N ALA A 249 3.56 10.52 -12.37
CA ALA A 249 4.21 11.28 -11.30
C ALA A 249 5.73 11.05 -11.25
N PRO A 250 6.54 12.13 -11.20
CA PRO A 250 7.99 11.99 -11.09
C PRO A 250 8.40 11.31 -9.79
N GLY A 251 9.37 10.41 -9.86
CA GLY A 251 9.92 9.69 -8.70
C GLY A 251 9.03 8.57 -8.18
N CYS A 252 7.92 8.26 -8.87
CA CYS A 252 7.18 7.03 -8.66
C CYS A 252 7.82 5.96 -9.55
N GLU A 253 8.82 5.29 -9.02
CA GLU A 253 9.51 4.21 -9.72
C GLU A 253 9.20 2.86 -9.09
N PRO A 254 8.20 2.17 -9.52
CA PRO A 254 8.38 0.74 -9.62
C PRO A 254 7.99 0.22 -10.99
N SER A 255 8.74 -0.77 -11.43
CA SER A 255 8.40 -1.60 -12.59
C SER A 255 6.96 -2.10 -12.58
N GLU A 256 6.42 -2.35 -11.38
CA GLU A 256 5.03 -2.75 -11.15
C GLU A 256 4.01 -1.70 -11.62
N ILE A 257 4.24 -0.41 -11.35
CA ILE A 257 3.32 0.65 -11.82
C ILE A 257 3.31 0.70 -13.34
N ALA A 258 4.47 0.56 -13.98
CA ALA A 258 4.55 0.50 -15.44
C ALA A 258 3.78 -0.71 -15.99
N ALA A 259 3.88 -1.86 -15.35
CA ALA A 259 3.13 -3.06 -15.74
C ALA A 259 1.61 -2.91 -15.54
N LEU A 260 1.19 -2.17 -14.50
CA LEU A 260 -0.23 -1.92 -14.22
C LEU A 260 -0.85 -0.94 -15.23
N VAL A 261 -0.26 0.24 -15.39
CA VAL A 261 -0.90 1.35 -16.14
C VAL A 261 -0.30 1.60 -17.51
N GLY A 262 0.79 0.91 -17.84
CA GLY A 262 1.56 1.12 -19.05
C GLY A 262 2.59 2.26 -18.92
N PHE A 263 3.44 2.36 -19.93
CA PHE A 263 4.50 3.35 -19.97
C PHE A 263 4.76 3.82 -21.40
N GLN A 264 5.44 4.94 -21.53
CA GLN A 264 5.88 5.49 -22.81
C GLN A 264 7.37 5.18 -22.99
N LEU A 265 7.72 4.58 -24.12
CA LEU A 265 9.11 4.35 -24.52
C LEU A 265 9.35 4.98 -25.89
N GLY A 266 10.02 6.12 -25.93
CA GLY A 266 10.13 6.91 -27.16
C GLY A 266 8.74 7.35 -27.67
N ASN A 267 8.41 6.98 -28.90
CA ASN A 267 7.09 7.26 -29.51
C ASN A 267 6.07 6.14 -29.27
N ASP A 268 6.48 5.00 -28.71
CA ASP A 268 5.63 3.84 -28.52
C ASP A 268 5.01 3.83 -27.12
N ARG A 269 3.71 3.58 -27.07
CA ARG A 269 2.97 3.40 -25.81
C ARG A 269 2.73 1.93 -25.53
N HIS A 270 3.31 1.44 -24.47
CA HIS A 270 3.07 0.10 -23.93
C HIS A 270 1.88 0.14 -22.96
N ALA A 271 0.84 -0.63 -23.27
CA ALA A 271 -0.36 -0.67 -22.45
C ALA A 271 -0.14 -1.53 -21.20
N GLY A 272 -0.62 -1.05 -20.05
CA GLY A 272 -0.64 -1.83 -18.82
C GLY A 272 -1.77 -2.86 -18.78
N CYS A 273 -1.82 -3.61 -17.68
CA CYS A 273 -2.83 -4.66 -17.47
C CYS A 273 -4.19 -4.12 -17.00
N VAL A 274 -4.27 -2.92 -16.44
CA VAL A 274 -5.55 -2.35 -15.96
C VAL A 274 -6.27 -1.55 -17.05
N SER A 275 -7.60 -1.52 -16.98
CA SER A 275 -8.48 -0.83 -17.92
C SER A 275 -9.66 -0.21 -17.19
N SER A 276 -10.13 0.93 -17.67
CA SER A 276 -11.43 1.51 -17.26
C SER A 276 -12.60 1.02 -18.10
N LEU A 277 -12.33 0.24 -19.17
CA LEU A 277 -13.36 -0.38 -20.00
C LEU A 277 -13.72 -1.74 -19.43
N ASP A 278 -15.00 -2.01 -19.28
CA ASP A 278 -15.57 -3.24 -18.71
C ASP A 278 -15.95 -4.29 -19.75
N THR A 279 -15.93 -3.92 -21.03
CA THR A 279 -16.26 -4.81 -22.14
C THR A 279 -15.05 -5.60 -22.63
N GLY A 280 -15.26 -6.88 -22.93
CA GLY A 280 -14.19 -7.73 -23.48
C GLY A 280 -13.11 -8.14 -22.48
N VAL A 281 -13.33 -7.92 -21.18
CA VAL A 281 -12.42 -8.32 -20.09
C VAL A 281 -13.01 -9.46 -19.28
N ARG A 282 -12.12 -10.35 -18.80
CA ARG A 282 -12.51 -11.50 -18.00
C ARG A 282 -12.39 -11.29 -16.49
N ILE A 283 -11.74 -10.19 -16.08
CA ILE A 283 -11.44 -9.93 -14.67
C ILE A 283 -11.96 -8.56 -14.29
N HIS A 284 -12.81 -8.50 -13.28
CA HIS A 284 -13.37 -7.27 -12.76
C HIS A 284 -12.92 -7.10 -11.30
N SER A 285 -12.30 -5.97 -10.98
CA SER A 285 -11.90 -5.56 -9.63
C SER A 285 -12.38 -4.14 -9.32
N CYS A 286 -13.61 -3.84 -9.71
CA CYS A 286 -14.29 -2.58 -9.47
C CYS A 286 -15.11 -2.62 -8.16
N GLU A 287 -15.47 -1.46 -7.63
CA GLU A 287 -16.33 -1.37 -6.45
C GLU A 287 -17.77 -1.71 -6.79
N ARG A 288 -18.46 -2.45 -5.89
CA ARG A 288 -19.89 -2.74 -6.04
C ARG A 288 -20.69 -1.44 -6.09
N GLY A 289 -21.67 -1.39 -6.99
CA GLY A 289 -22.50 -0.18 -7.20
C GLY A 289 -21.92 0.83 -8.18
N THR A 290 -20.73 0.57 -8.74
CA THR A 290 -20.23 1.32 -9.90
C THR A 290 -20.93 0.84 -11.18
N GLN A 291 -20.99 1.71 -12.19
CA GLN A 291 -21.52 1.34 -13.50
C GLN A 291 -20.57 0.31 -14.16
N CYS A 292 -20.87 -0.97 -13.98
CA CYS A 292 -20.13 -2.08 -14.56
C CYS A 292 -21.16 -3.04 -15.19
N SER A 293 -20.96 -3.40 -16.46
CA SER A 293 -21.89 -4.25 -17.22
C SER A 293 -22.15 -5.60 -16.56
N VAL A 294 -21.13 -6.13 -15.86
CA VAL A 294 -21.22 -7.42 -15.14
C VAL A 294 -22.23 -7.40 -13.98
N PHE A 295 -22.44 -6.22 -13.35
CA PHE A 295 -23.38 -6.07 -12.24
C PHE A 295 -24.76 -5.55 -12.67
N SER A 296 -24.88 -5.01 -13.90
CA SER A 296 -26.12 -4.39 -14.38
C SER A 296 -27.21 -5.39 -14.73
N ASP A 297 -26.84 -6.63 -15.09
CA ASP A 297 -27.78 -7.61 -15.65
C ASP A 297 -28.42 -8.55 -14.62
N GLY A 298 -28.18 -8.34 -13.31
CA GLY A 298 -28.73 -9.21 -12.27
C GLY A 298 -28.26 -10.67 -12.34
N LYS A 299 -27.34 -10.98 -13.23
CA LYS A 299 -26.77 -12.31 -13.42
C LYS A 299 -25.61 -12.53 -12.44
N LEU A 300 -25.92 -13.11 -11.28
CA LEU A 300 -24.96 -13.79 -10.44
C LEU A 300 -25.27 -15.28 -10.52
N PRO A 301 -24.26 -16.16 -10.65
CA PRO A 301 -23.08 -16.21 -9.83
C PRO A 301 -21.76 -16.14 -10.62
N LEU A 302 -21.01 -15.06 -10.47
CA LEU A 302 -19.62 -15.02 -10.86
C LEU A 302 -18.79 -15.72 -9.78
N PRO A 303 -17.72 -16.44 -10.13
CA PRO A 303 -16.75 -16.90 -9.16
C PRO A 303 -16.14 -15.71 -8.44
N TYR A 304 -16.42 -15.61 -7.15
CA TYR A 304 -15.82 -14.59 -6.29
C TYR A 304 -14.44 -15.02 -5.85
N LEU A 305 -13.44 -14.21 -6.13
CA LEU A 305 -12.11 -14.35 -5.59
C LEU A 305 -11.98 -13.40 -4.39
N PHE A 306 -11.90 -13.93 -3.18
CA PHE A 306 -11.75 -13.14 -1.96
C PHE A 306 -10.29 -13.03 -1.54
N PRO A 307 -9.79 -11.82 -1.23
CA PRO A 307 -8.43 -11.63 -0.77
C PRO A 307 -8.10 -12.29 0.56
N SER A 308 -9.08 -12.56 1.42
CA SER A 308 -8.89 -13.18 2.73
C SER A 308 -8.19 -14.54 2.65
N SER A 309 -8.31 -15.25 1.53
CA SER A 309 -7.61 -16.50 1.29
C SER A 309 -6.12 -16.35 1.00
N PHE A 310 -5.63 -15.14 0.69
CA PHE A 310 -4.21 -14.88 0.39
C PHE A 310 -3.39 -14.47 1.61
N LEU A 311 -4.05 -13.99 2.66
CA LEU A 311 -3.40 -13.63 3.92
C LEU A 311 -3.34 -14.79 4.90
N HIS A 312 -4.28 -15.75 4.79
CA HIS A 312 -4.36 -16.94 5.60
C HIS A 312 -4.58 -18.11 4.66
N CYS A 313 -3.67 -19.07 4.66
CA CYS A 313 -3.73 -20.36 3.97
C CYS A 313 -5.02 -20.65 3.19
N CYS A 314 -4.91 -20.98 1.92
CA CYS A 314 -5.96 -21.13 0.90
C CYS A 314 -7.15 -22.10 1.19
N SER A 315 -7.56 -22.30 2.43
CA SER A 315 -8.60 -23.26 2.83
C SER A 315 -10.05 -22.82 2.61
N ASP A 316 -10.33 -21.51 2.35
CA ASP A 316 -11.68 -20.96 2.39
C ASP A 316 -12.20 -20.35 1.07
N LEU A 317 -11.83 -20.93 -0.07
CA LEU A 317 -12.60 -20.67 -1.29
C LEU A 317 -13.92 -21.48 -1.22
N PRO A 318 -15.06 -20.86 -1.56
CA PRO A 318 -16.31 -21.61 -1.59
C PRO A 318 -16.14 -22.83 -2.49
N ARG A 319 -16.55 -24.00 -1.97
CA ARG A 319 -16.62 -25.23 -2.76
C ARG A 319 -17.43 -24.94 -4.01
N LEU A 320 -16.95 -25.42 -5.14
CA LEU A 320 -17.74 -25.45 -6.37
C LEU A 320 -19.08 -26.13 -6.04
N PRO A 321 -20.24 -25.62 -6.50
CA PRO A 321 -21.46 -26.41 -6.45
C PRO A 321 -21.16 -27.71 -7.19
N GLU A 322 -21.33 -28.84 -6.52
CA GLU A 322 -21.31 -30.16 -7.14
C GLU A 322 -22.48 -30.17 -8.14
N GLY A 323 -22.13 -30.27 -9.45
CA GLY A 323 -23.01 -30.20 -10.59
C GLY A 323 -23.88 -31.41 -10.78
#